data_d51ed54e48cbe1a880a89a5ea80d1705
#
_entry.id   d51ed54e48cbe1a880a89a5ea80d1705
#
_cell.length_a   1.000
_cell.length_b   1.000
_cell.length_c   1.000
_cell.angle_alpha   90.00
_cell.angle_beta   90.00
_cell.angle_gamma   90.00
#
_symmetry.space_group_name_H-M   'P 1'
#
loop_
_entity.id
_entity.type
_entity.pdbx_description
1 polymer ?
#
loop_
_entity_poly.entity_id
_entity_poly.type
_entity_poly.pdbx_seq_one_letter_code
_entity_poly.pdbx_strand_id
1 'polypeptide(L)'
;LIFICNPNNPTGTLLDKNKLRDFCSSVSHRTMVFSDEAYYDFITEPDYPSMIELVKENMNVIVSKTFSKVYGLAGLRIGYLVARPDIATRLKKNIMAMSNVLAIEAAKEALRDDEFYKFSVAKNVEAKNQIYKTLNDLNLEHQKSHTNFVFFKTGRPISEMMAAMEKENVLIGRPFPPFNDWARISTGTMEDVMLFDKALRKVMG
;
A
#
# COMPACT_ATOMS: atom_id res chain seq x y z
N LEU A 1 18.71 7.68 10.17
CA LEU A 1 17.31 7.41 9.86
C LEU A 1 17.22 6.35 8.75
N ILE A 2 16.43 5.30 9.00
CA ILE A 2 16.17 4.21 8.04
C ILE A 2 14.68 4.23 7.72
N PHE A 3 14.32 4.25 6.43
CA PHE A 3 12.93 4.13 5.96
C PHE A 3 12.67 2.70 5.49
N ILE A 4 11.57 2.12 5.94
CA ILE A 4 11.08 0.80 5.52
C ILE A 4 9.62 0.97 5.08
N CYS A 5 9.32 0.67 3.82
CA CYS A 5 7.96 0.63 3.29
C CYS A 5 7.51 -0.84 3.23
N ASN A 6 6.59 -1.23 4.13
CA ASN A 6 6.15 -2.61 4.24
C ASN A 6 4.67 -2.71 4.64
N PRO A 7 3.81 -3.27 3.79
CA PRO A 7 4.07 -3.77 2.42
C PRO A 7 4.63 -2.72 1.46
N ASN A 8 5.47 -3.15 0.52
CA ASN A 8 6.23 -2.24 -0.32
C ASN A 8 5.43 -1.69 -1.51
N ASN A 9 5.68 -0.45 -1.87
CA ASN A 9 5.22 0.17 -3.10
C ASN A 9 6.46 0.53 -3.97
N PRO A 10 6.58 0.02 -5.22
CA PRO A 10 5.50 -0.47 -6.09
C PRO A 10 5.28 -1.99 -6.12
N THR A 11 6.10 -2.80 -5.48
CA THR A 11 6.14 -4.24 -5.68
C THR A 11 4.96 -5.00 -5.05
N GLY A 12 4.33 -4.44 -4.02
CA GLY A 12 3.27 -5.10 -3.24
C GLY A 12 3.79 -6.19 -2.29
N THR A 13 5.10 -6.41 -2.26
CA THR A 13 5.73 -7.48 -1.47
C THR A 13 5.69 -7.20 0.02
N LEU A 14 5.71 -8.28 0.79
CA LEU A 14 5.74 -8.28 2.24
C LEU A 14 7.06 -8.91 2.72
N LEU A 15 7.71 -8.29 3.68
CA LEU A 15 8.91 -8.83 4.30
C LEU A 15 8.57 -9.97 5.27
N ASP A 16 9.50 -10.88 5.49
CA ASP A 16 9.36 -11.89 6.56
C ASP A 16 9.20 -11.19 7.91
N LYS A 17 8.16 -11.58 8.66
CA LYS A 17 7.76 -10.91 9.90
C LYS A 17 8.84 -10.92 10.99
N ASN A 18 9.58 -12.04 11.11
CA ASN A 18 10.61 -12.17 12.13
C ASN A 18 11.86 -11.37 11.75
N LYS A 19 12.30 -11.47 10.48
CA LYS A 19 13.44 -10.71 9.97
C LYS A 19 13.20 -9.20 10.04
N LEU A 20 11.98 -8.75 9.73
CA LEU A 20 11.62 -7.34 9.83
C LEU A 20 11.70 -6.84 11.27
N ARG A 21 11.08 -7.59 12.22
CA ARG A 21 11.09 -7.25 13.63
C ARG A 21 12.51 -7.22 14.19
N ASP A 22 13.29 -8.29 13.94
CA ASP A 22 14.66 -8.42 14.43
C ASP A 22 15.56 -7.30 13.90
N PHE A 23 15.43 -6.99 12.60
CA PHE A 23 16.15 -5.88 12.00
C PHE A 23 15.78 -4.55 12.66
N CYS A 24 14.49 -4.21 12.74
CA CYS A 24 14.01 -2.96 13.33
C CYS A 24 14.43 -2.84 14.80
N SER A 25 14.30 -3.91 15.58
CA SER A 25 14.75 -3.94 16.98
C SER A 25 16.26 -3.69 17.09
N SER A 26 17.07 -4.43 16.34
CA SER A 26 18.53 -4.31 16.37
C SER A 26 19.04 -2.92 16.01
N VAL A 27 18.52 -2.31 14.92
CA VAL A 27 19.03 -1.01 14.45
C VAL A 27 18.47 0.17 15.25
N SER A 28 17.31 0.03 15.88
CA SER A 28 16.64 1.10 16.63
C SER A 28 17.43 1.55 17.88
N HIS A 29 18.37 0.75 18.36
CA HIS A 29 19.28 1.16 19.43
C HIS A 29 20.29 2.25 19.00
N ARG A 30 20.56 2.35 17.69
CA ARG A 30 21.60 3.26 17.16
C ARG A 30 21.04 4.32 16.21
N THR A 31 19.86 4.10 15.63
CA THR A 31 19.25 5.02 14.67
C THR A 31 17.72 4.98 14.77
N MET A 32 17.06 5.98 14.20
CA MET A 32 15.61 6.01 14.06
C MET A 32 15.18 5.13 12.88
N VAL A 33 14.18 4.28 13.09
CA VAL A 33 13.49 3.53 12.04
C VAL A 33 12.15 4.21 11.76
N PHE A 34 11.87 4.50 10.50
CA PHE A 34 10.57 4.96 10.03
C PHE A 34 9.91 3.82 9.25
N SER A 35 8.89 3.19 9.85
CA SER A 35 8.10 2.11 9.23
C SER A 35 6.88 2.71 8.55
N ASP A 36 6.87 2.72 7.23
CA ASP A 36 5.69 3.12 6.46
C ASP A 36 4.77 1.92 6.27
N GLU A 37 3.68 1.92 7.03
CA GLU A 37 2.65 0.89 7.05
C GLU A 37 1.36 1.34 6.33
N ALA A 38 1.47 2.17 5.30
CA ALA A 38 0.32 2.68 4.56
C ALA A 38 -0.58 1.59 3.95
N TYR A 39 -0.05 0.38 3.74
CA TYR A 39 -0.77 -0.76 3.18
C TYR A 39 -0.98 -1.91 4.17
N TYR A 40 -0.63 -1.72 5.43
CA TYR A 40 -0.69 -2.76 6.47
C TYR A 40 -2.06 -3.44 6.57
N ASP A 41 -3.13 -2.67 6.45
CA ASP A 41 -4.51 -3.14 6.60
C ASP A 41 -4.95 -4.13 5.51
N PHE A 42 -4.18 -4.27 4.42
CA PHE A 42 -4.42 -5.24 3.35
C PHE A 42 -3.64 -6.56 3.52
N ILE A 43 -2.85 -6.69 4.58
CA ILE A 43 -2.13 -7.94 4.88
C ILE A 43 -3.16 -8.98 5.35
N THR A 44 -3.17 -10.12 4.67
CA THR A 44 -4.03 -11.26 5.02
C THR A 44 -3.27 -12.40 5.70
N GLU A 45 -1.97 -12.23 5.90
CA GLU A 45 -1.16 -13.22 6.64
C GLU A 45 -1.48 -13.16 8.13
N PRO A 46 -1.81 -14.30 8.76
CA PRO A 46 -2.11 -14.35 10.18
C PRO A 46 -0.94 -13.87 11.03
N ASP A 47 -1.24 -13.16 12.10
CA ASP A 47 -0.27 -12.74 13.12
C ASP A 47 0.92 -11.94 12.56
N TYR A 48 0.69 -11.17 11.47
CA TYR A 48 1.71 -10.29 10.95
C TYR A 48 1.80 -9.02 11.83
N PRO A 49 2.95 -8.78 12.49
CA PRO A 49 3.06 -7.70 13.46
C PRO A 49 3.14 -6.32 12.80
N SER A 50 2.48 -5.32 13.39
CA SER A 50 2.81 -3.92 13.15
C SER A 50 4.06 -3.54 13.95
N MET A 51 4.91 -2.68 13.41
CA MET A 51 6.07 -2.14 14.14
C MET A 51 5.65 -1.20 15.28
N ILE A 52 4.36 -0.94 15.47
CA ILE A 52 3.80 -0.30 16.67
C ILE A 52 4.18 -1.08 17.95
N GLU A 53 4.34 -2.40 17.85
CA GLU A 53 4.81 -3.20 19.00
C GLU A 53 6.17 -2.75 19.51
N LEU A 54 7.11 -2.45 18.61
CA LEU A 54 8.42 -1.91 18.99
C LEU A 54 8.34 -0.51 19.59
N VAL A 55 7.34 0.30 19.18
CA VAL A 55 7.07 1.60 19.84
C VAL A 55 6.63 1.38 21.27
N LYS A 56 5.76 0.38 21.54
CA LYS A 56 5.34 0.01 22.90
C LYS A 56 6.50 -0.50 23.75
N GLU A 57 7.49 -1.15 23.12
CA GLU A 57 8.73 -1.59 23.76
C GLU A 57 9.75 -0.45 23.95
N ASN A 58 9.35 0.80 23.74
CA ASN A 58 10.18 1.99 23.92
C ASN A 58 11.37 2.10 22.95
N MET A 59 11.28 1.48 21.77
CA MET A 59 12.31 1.53 20.72
C MET A 59 12.25 2.83 19.90
N ASN A 60 13.34 3.18 19.22
CA ASN A 60 13.41 4.35 18.33
C ASN A 60 12.75 4.06 16.97
N VAL A 61 11.45 3.81 17.01
CA VAL A 61 10.63 3.51 15.84
C VAL A 61 9.51 4.55 15.72
N ILE A 62 9.26 4.99 14.49
CA ILE A 62 8.08 5.77 14.11
C ILE A 62 7.32 4.93 13.09
N VAL A 63 6.03 4.74 13.30
CA VAL A 63 5.15 4.05 12.35
C VAL A 63 4.21 5.06 11.71
N SER A 64 4.12 5.08 10.38
CA SER A 64 3.15 5.89 9.65
C SER A 64 1.95 5.05 9.23
N LYS A 65 0.76 5.60 9.43
CA LYS A 65 -0.53 5.05 9.00
C LYS A 65 -1.32 6.10 8.22
N THR A 66 -2.17 5.66 7.32
CA THR A 66 -2.97 6.55 6.47
C THR A 66 -4.43 6.15 6.42
N PHE A 67 -5.31 7.12 6.28
CA PHE A 67 -6.73 6.90 5.96
C PHE A 67 -6.99 6.89 4.45
N SER A 68 -5.96 7.09 3.63
CA SER A 68 -6.07 7.18 2.17
C SER A 68 -6.33 5.85 1.46
N LYS A 69 -6.21 4.71 2.15
CA LYS A 69 -6.26 3.37 1.55
C LYS A 69 -7.52 2.63 1.96
N VAL A 70 -7.45 1.71 2.93
CA VAL A 70 -8.56 0.86 3.36
C VAL A 70 -9.81 1.66 3.77
N TYR A 71 -9.61 2.83 4.38
CA TYR A 71 -10.68 3.72 4.83
C TYR A 71 -11.26 4.63 3.72
N GLY A 72 -10.73 4.62 2.50
CA GLY A 72 -11.29 5.38 1.38
C GLY A 72 -11.15 6.91 1.45
N LEU A 73 -10.43 7.46 2.43
CA LEU A 73 -10.37 8.91 2.69
C LEU A 73 -9.18 9.63 2.00
N ALA A 74 -8.74 9.14 0.84
CA ALA A 74 -7.57 9.68 0.14
C ALA A 74 -7.69 11.18 -0.16
N GLY A 75 -8.88 11.67 -0.51
CA GLY A 75 -9.16 13.08 -0.80
C GLY A 75 -9.05 14.00 0.41
N LEU A 76 -9.21 13.48 1.63
CA LEU A 76 -9.15 14.28 2.86
C LEU A 76 -7.72 14.55 3.36
N ARG A 77 -6.71 13.92 2.77
CA ARG A 77 -5.30 14.13 3.07
C ARG A 77 -4.96 13.97 4.55
N ILE A 78 -5.38 12.86 5.17
CA ILE A 78 -5.18 12.58 6.59
C ILE A 78 -4.47 11.24 6.82
N GLY A 79 -3.60 11.22 7.82
CA GLY A 79 -2.88 10.08 8.35
C GLY A 79 -2.36 10.40 9.74
N TYR A 80 -1.64 9.46 10.34
CA TYR A 80 -1.07 9.66 11.67
C TYR A 80 0.27 8.93 11.83
N LEU A 81 1.04 9.38 12.81
CA LEU A 81 2.28 8.74 13.22
C LEU A 81 2.10 8.17 14.63
N VAL A 82 2.64 6.98 14.85
CA VAL A 82 2.76 6.34 16.16
C VAL A 82 4.24 6.32 16.54
N ALA A 83 4.59 6.91 17.67
CA ALA A 83 5.95 6.99 18.15
C ALA A 83 5.96 7.11 19.67
N ARG A 84 7.12 6.94 20.30
CA ARG A 84 7.31 7.22 21.73
C ARG A 84 6.88 8.66 22.07
N PRO A 85 6.41 8.92 23.31
CA PRO A 85 5.89 10.24 23.70
C PRO A 85 6.86 11.41 23.49
N ASP A 86 8.17 11.20 23.76
CA ASP A 86 9.20 12.22 23.55
C ASP A 86 9.37 12.58 22.06
N ILE A 87 9.37 11.55 21.18
CA ILE A 87 9.46 11.71 19.72
C ILE A 87 8.17 12.38 19.20
N ALA A 88 7.01 11.87 19.59
CA ALA A 88 5.72 12.41 19.18
C ALA A 88 5.57 13.90 19.58
N THR A 89 6.01 14.26 20.78
CA THR A 89 6.01 15.65 21.25
C THR A 89 6.91 16.54 20.40
N ARG A 90 8.10 16.07 20.03
CA ARG A 90 9.01 16.82 19.13
C ARG A 90 8.42 16.98 17.73
N LEU A 91 7.84 15.93 17.17
CA LEU A 91 7.17 15.98 15.85
C LEU A 91 6.02 16.97 15.88
N LYS A 92 5.17 16.92 16.91
CA LYS A 92 4.01 17.81 17.05
C LYS A 92 4.41 19.29 17.10
N LYS A 93 5.52 19.63 17.76
CA LYS A 93 6.04 21.01 17.82
C LYS A 93 6.51 21.55 16.46
N ASN A 94 6.80 20.68 15.51
CA ASN A 94 7.30 21.05 14.19
C ASN A 94 6.21 20.96 13.07
N ILE A 95 4.95 20.70 13.44
CA ILE A 95 3.83 20.76 12.50
C ILE A 95 3.54 22.22 12.20
N MET A 96 3.76 22.65 10.96
CA MET A 96 3.60 24.05 10.53
C MET A 96 2.16 24.42 10.15
N ALA A 97 1.28 23.44 9.95
CA ALA A 97 -0.10 23.67 9.54
C ALA A 97 -1.06 22.85 10.40
N MET A 98 -2.24 23.37 10.65
CA MET A 98 -3.31 22.63 11.32
C MET A 98 -3.91 21.62 10.34
N SER A 99 -4.18 20.40 10.83
CA SER A 99 -4.92 19.42 10.05
C SER A 99 -6.36 19.89 9.83
N ASN A 100 -6.94 19.52 8.68
CA ASN A 100 -8.34 19.81 8.39
C ASN A 100 -9.25 19.15 9.44
N VAL A 101 -10.06 19.95 10.12
CA VAL A 101 -10.96 19.48 11.20
C VAL A 101 -11.98 18.45 10.68
N LEU A 102 -12.53 18.67 9.49
CA LEU A 102 -13.47 17.71 8.87
C LEU A 102 -12.78 16.37 8.57
N ALA A 103 -11.52 16.40 8.14
CA ALA A 103 -10.74 15.20 7.93
C ALA A 103 -10.49 14.43 9.24
N ILE A 104 -10.25 15.15 10.35
CA ILE A 104 -10.06 14.52 11.68
C ILE A 104 -11.34 13.83 12.13
N GLU A 105 -12.51 14.49 12.02
CA GLU A 105 -13.80 13.90 12.42
C GLU A 105 -14.17 12.70 11.52
N ALA A 106 -13.96 12.81 10.20
CA ALA A 106 -14.16 11.69 9.28
C ALA A 106 -13.23 10.51 9.62
N ALA A 107 -11.97 10.76 9.96
CA ALA A 107 -11.02 9.71 10.36
C ALA A 107 -11.42 9.02 11.67
N LYS A 108 -11.93 9.78 12.65
CA LYS A 108 -12.44 9.20 13.90
C LYS A 108 -13.62 8.28 13.66
N GLU A 109 -14.54 8.68 12.78
CA GLU A 109 -15.70 7.87 12.44
C GLU A 109 -15.30 6.62 11.64
N ALA A 110 -14.40 6.77 10.67
CA ALA A 110 -13.86 5.64 9.90
C ALA A 110 -13.18 4.57 10.77
N LEU A 111 -12.56 4.96 11.89
CA LEU A 111 -11.97 4.00 12.86
C LEU A 111 -13.03 3.22 13.65
N ARG A 112 -14.29 3.64 13.64
CA ARG A 112 -15.41 2.95 14.31
C ARG A 112 -16.24 2.11 13.33
N ASP A 113 -16.02 2.29 12.04
CA ASP A 113 -16.75 1.60 10.98
C ASP A 113 -16.06 0.29 10.60
N ASP A 114 -16.19 -0.70 11.48
CA ASP A 114 -15.68 -2.06 11.25
C ASP A 114 -16.32 -2.74 10.04
N GLU A 115 -17.56 -2.38 9.70
CA GLU A 115 -18.29 -2.95 8.57
C GLU A 115 -17.66 -2.51 7.25
N PHE A 116 -17.44 -1.21 7.08
CA PHE A 116 -16.77 -0.67 5.91
C PHE A 116 -15.34 -1.17 5.79
N TYR A 117 -14.60 -1.24 6.90
CA TYR A 117 -13.24 -1.79 6.92
C TYR A 117 -13.21 -3.22 6.37
N LYS A 118 -14.04 -4.12 6.91
CA LYS A 118 -14.13 -5.52 6.46
C LYS A 118 -14.57 -5.62 5.00
N PHE A 119 -15.55 -4.82 4.59
CA PHE A 119 -15.99 -4.71 3.21
C PHE A 119 -14.83 -4.31 2.27
N SER A 120 -14.08 -3.25 2.61
CA SER A 120 -12.94 -2.79 1.81
C SER A 120 -11.87 -3.86 1.65
N VAL A 121 -11.50 -4.55 2.72
CA VAL A 121 -10.51 -5.64 2.68
C VAL A 121 -11.01 -6.79 1.80
N ALA A 122 -12.27 -7.23 1.97
CA ALA A 122 -12.85 -8.31 1.20
C ALA A 122 -12.91 -7.98 -0.29
N LYS A 123 -13.35 -6.77 -0.65
CA LYS A 123 -13.41 -6.31 -2.04
C LYS A 123 -12.03 -6.19 -2.68
N ASN A 124 -11.03 -5.76 -1.91
CA ASN A 124 -9.65 -5.74 -2.39
C ASN A 124 -9.12 -7.16 -2.70
N VAL A 125 -9.45 -8.15 -1.88
CA VAL A 125 -9.07 -9.56 -2.13
C VAL A 125 -9.75 -10.08 -3.40
N GLU A 126 -11.06 -9.84 -3.55
CA GLU A 126 -11.84 -10.22 -4.74
C GLU A 126 -11.24 -9.63 -6.02
N ALA A 127 -10.97 -8.33 -6.02
CA ALA A 127 -10.37 -7.61 -7.14
C ALA A 127 -8.97 -8.15 -7.50
N LYS A 128 -8.10 -8.38 -6.50
CA LYS A 128 -6.77 -8.97 -6.73
C LYS A 128 -6.85 -10.36 -7.33
N ASN A 129 -7.77 -11.20 -6.85
CA ASN A 129 -7.93 -12.56 -7.38
C ASN A 129 -8.32 -12.54 -8.86
N GLN A 130 -9.19 -11.62 -9.29
CA GLN A 130 -9.54 -11.45 -10.70
C GLN A 130 -8.35 -10.96 -11.52
N ILE A 131 -7.57 -9.97 -11.00
CA ILE A 131 -6.34 -9.51 -11.66
C ILE A 131 -5.35 -10.66 -11.81
N TYR A 132 -5.11 -11.47 -10.76
CA TYR A 132 -4.22 -12.63 -10.83
C TYR A 132 -4.69 -13.66 -11.87
N LYS A 133 -6.01 -13.92 -11.93
CA LYS A 133 -6.57 -14.79 -12.93
C LYS A 133 -6.23 -14.30 -14.34
N THR A 134 -6.44 -13.02 -14.64
CA THR A 134 -6.10 -12.41 -15.92
C THR A 134 -4.61 -12.55 -16.26
N LEU A 135 -3.72 -12.24 -15.31
CA LEU A 135 -2.28 -12.31 -15.50
C LEU A 135 -1.80 -13.75 -15.72
N ASN A 136 -2.35 -14.71 -14.98
CA ASN A 136 -2.05 -16.13 -15.14
C ASN A 136 -2.53 -16.68 -16.51
N ASP A 137 -3.74 -16.33 -16.92
CA ASP A 137 -4.29 -16.73 -18.23
C ASP A 137 -3.41 -16.22 -19.38
N LEU A 138 -2.75 -15.07 -19.20
CA LEU A 138 -1.86 -14.46 -20.18
C LEU A 138 -0.37 -14.83 -19.96
N ASN A 139 -0.07 -15.73 -19.01
CA ASN A 139 1.29 -16.13 -18.64
C ASN A 139 2.21 -14.93 -18.27
N LEU A 140 1.66 -13.88 -17.64
CA LEU A 140 2.42 -12.72 -17.22
C LEU A 140 2.97 -12.89 -15.80
N GLU A 141 4.28 -12.73 -15.66
CA GLU A 141 4.95 -12.73 -14.35
C GLU A 141 4.42 -11.60 -13.47
N HIS A 142 4.09 -11.89 -12.21
CA HIS A 142 3.58 -10.91 -11.27
C HIS A 142 3.98 -11.22 -9.83
N GLN A 143 3.94 -10.20 -8.97
CA GLN A 143 4.23 -10.34 -7.56
C GLN A 143 2.96 -10.66 -6.76
N LYS A 144 3.07 -11.54 -5.77
CA LYS A 144 2.01 -11.70 -4.74
C LYS A 144 1.92 -10.39 -3.96
N SER A 145 0.78 -9.74 -4.01
CA SER A 145 0.59 -8.42 -3.44
C SER A 145 -0.13 -8.46 -2.09
N HIS A 146 0.40 -7.71 -1.12
CA HIS A 146 -0.19 -7.44 0.18
C HIS A 146 -0.70 -5.98 0.29
N THR A 147 -1.06 -5.39 -0.86
CA THR A 147 -1.54 -4.01 -0.99
C THR A 147 -2.88 -3.97 -1.74
N ASN A 148 -3.31 -2.78 -2.14
CA ASN A 148 -4.45 -2.58 -3.04
C ASN A 148 -4.03 -2.32 -4.50
N PHE A 149 -2.96 -2.97 -4.94
CA PHE A 149 -2.50 -2.99 -6.32
C PHE A 149 -1.73 -4.29 -6.60
N VAL A 150 -1.51 -4.60 -7.86
CA VAL A 150 -0.67 -5.72 -8.32
C VAL A 150 0.43 -5.18 -9.22
N PHE A 151 1.65 -5.70 -9.06
CA PHE A 151 2.82 -5.36 -9.85
C PHE A 151 3.16 -6.54 -10.75
N PHE A 152 3.20 -6.33 -12.06
CA PHE A 152 3.37 -7.39 -13.05
C PHE A 152 4.26 -6.97 -14.21
N LYS A 153 4.92 -7.96 -14.82
CA LYS A 153 5.80 -7.76 -15.97
C LYS A 153 4.99 -7.65 -17.26
N THR A 154 5.28 -6.63 -18.06
CA THR A 154 4.48 -6.30 -19.26
C THR A 154 4.97 -6.99 -20.52
N GLY A 155 6.17 -7.60 -20.50
CA GLY A 155 6.80 -8.20 -21.68
C GLY A 155 7.28 -7.18 -22.74
N ARG A 156 7.09 -5.89 -22.49
CA ARG A 156 7.50 -4.76 -23.34
C ARG A 156 7.80 -3.52 -22.48
N PRO A 157 8.46 -2.48 -23.00
CA PRO A 157 8.68 -1.24 -22.27
C PRO A 157 7.39 -0.65 -21.71
N ILE A 158 7.43 -0.20 -20.45
CA ILE A 158 6.24 0.33 -19.74
C ILE A 158 5.57 1.47 -20.49
N SER A 159 6.34 2.35 -21.19
CA SER A 159 5.79 3.43 -21.99
C SER A 159 4.91 2.95 -23.15
N GLU A 160 5.30 1.85 -23.80
CA GLU A 160 4.51 1.24 -24.86
C GLU A 160 3.25 0.59 -24.31
N MET A 161 3.37 -0.11 -23.17
CA MET A 161 2.22 -0.71 -22.49
C MET A 161 1.22 0.36 -22.05
N MET A 162 1.68 1.46 -21.46
CA MET A 162 0.82 2.59 -21.05
C MET A 162 0.04 3.14 -22.25
N ALA A 163 0.74 3.43 -23.36
CA ALA A 163 0.11 3.96 -24.57
C ALA A 163 -0.89 2.97 -25.20
N ALA A 164 -0.62 1.67 -25.14
CA ALA A 164 -1.53 0.65 -25.64
C ALA A 164 -2.79 0.52 -24.79
N MET A 165 -2.64 0.51 -23.45
CA MET A 165 -3.76 0.44 -22.51
C MET A 165 -4.62 1.71 -22.54
N GLU A 166 -4.02 2.89 -22.69
CA GLU A 166 -4.74 4.16 -22.81
C GLU A 166 -5.66 4.19 -24.05
N LYS A 167 -5.25 3.58 -25.18
CA LYS A 167 -6.11 3.42 -26.38
C LYS A 167 -7.33 2.57 -26.10
N GLU A 168 -7.28 1.69 -25.11
CA GLU A 168 -8.40 0.88 -24.63
C GLU A 168 -9.16 1.54 -23.46
N ASN A 169 -8.91 2.84 -23.21
CA ASN A 169 -9.48 3.64 -22.12
C ASN A 169 -9.15 3.13 -20.70
N VAL A 170 -8.00 2.49 -20.53
CA VAL A 170 -7.50 2.02 -19.24
C VAL A 170 -6.16 2.66 -18.92
N LEU A 171 -6.10 3.44 -17.84
CA LEU A 171 -4.87 4.03 -17.34
C LEU A 171 -4.22 3.07 -16.34
N ILE A 172 -2.97 2.70 -16.59
CA ILE A 172 -2.14 1.95 -15.65
C ILE A 172 -1.15 2.88 -14.94
N GLY A 173 -0.50 2.37 -13.88
CA GLY A 173 0.41 3.19 -13.07
C GLY A 173 1.59 3.76 -13.86
N ARG A 174 2.15 4.86 -13.35
CA ARG A 174 3.37 5.49 -13.90
C ARG A 174 4.54 4.51 -13.95
N PRO A 175 5.60 4.80 -14.73
CA PRO A 175 6.85 4.04 -14.67
C PRO A 175 7.47 4.05 -13.26
N PHE A 176 8.14 2.96 -12.89
CA PHE A 176 8.84 2.79 -11.62
C PHE A 176 10.30 2.33 -11.86
N PRO A 177 11.21 3.21 -12.33
CA PRO A 177 12.60 2.82 -12.51
C PRO A 177 13.20 2.20 -11.23
N PRO A 178 14.02 1.14 -11.36
CA PRO A 178 14.56 0.56 -12.58
C PRO A 178 13.66 -0.48 -13.29
N PHE A 179 12.41 -0.66 -12.87
CA PHE A 179 11.45 -1.64 -13.39
C PHE A 179 10.80 -1.13 -14.69
N ASN A 180 11.60 -1.02 -15.77
CA ASN A 180 11.17 -0.38 -17.02
C ASN A 180 10.22 -1.23 -17.89
N ASP A 181 10.01 -2.49 -17.54
CA ASP A 181 9.11 -3.45 -18.19
C ASP A 181 8.05 -4.01 -17.21
N TRP A 182 7.78 -3.29 -16.12
CA TRP A 182 6.78 -3.63 -15.12
C TRP A 182 5.71 -2.55 -15.01
N ALA A 183 4.48 -2.98 -14.85
CA ALA A 183 3.34 -2.12 -14.60
C ALA A 183 2.75 -2.35 -13.21
N ARG A 184 2.15 -1.32 -12.63
CA ARG A 184 1.34 -1.42 -11.43
C ARG A 184 -0.11 -1.09 -11.77
N ILE A 185 -1.02 -2.01 -11.47
CA ILE A 185 -2.46 -1.80 -11.56
C ILE A 185 -3.07 -1.75 -10.17
N SER A 186 -3.80 -0.68 -9.86
CA SER A 186 -4.54 -0.56 -8.61
C SER A 186 -5.83 -1.39 -8.68
N THR A 187 -6.22 -1.96 -7.56
CA THR A 187 -7.55 -2.53 -7.42
C THR A 187 -8.59 -1.40 -7.47
N GLY A 188 -9.69 -1.66 -8.12
CA GLY A 188 -10.85 -0.78 -8.21
C GLY A 188 -12.12 -1.54 -7.87
N THR A 189 -13.26 -1.08 -8.39
CA THR A 189 -14.48 -1.87 -8.42
C THR A 189 -14.29 -3.11 -9.29
N MET A 190 -15.14 -4.12 -9.16
CA MET A 190 -15.09 -5.28 -10.05
C MET A 190 -15.34 -4.89 -11.52
N GLU A 191 -16.12 -3.84 -11.76
CA GLU A 191 -16.33 -3.28 -13.09
C GLU A 191 -15.02 -2.76 -13.68
N ASP A 192 -14.26 -1.97 -12.93
CA ASP A 192 -12.94 -1.46 -13.35
C ASP A 192 -11.96 -2.59 -13.64
N VAL A 193 -11.96 -3.62 -12.78
CA VAL A 193 -11.07 -4.79 -12.95
C VAL A 193 -11.44 -5.59 -14.21
N MET A 194 -12.73 -5.72 -14.53
CA MET A 194 -13.17 -6.38 -15.77
C MET A 194 -12.85 -5.55 -17.02
N LEU A 195 -12.88 -4.22 -16.93
CA LEU A 195 -12.40 -3.35 -18.02
C LEU A 195 -10.90 -3.54 -18.24
N PHE A 196 -10.12 -3.60 -17.16
CA PHE A 196 -8.68 -3.91 -17.23
C PHE A 196 -8.42 -5.28 -17.87
N ASP A 197 -9.14 -6.34 -17.44
CA ASP A 197 -9.02 -7.69 -18.00
C ASP A 197 -9.22 -7.67 -19.52
N LYS A 198 -10.33 -7.08 -19.98
CA LYS A 198 -10.66 -6.97 -21.40
C LYS A 198 -9.59 -6.21 -22.19
N ALA A 199 -9.17 -5.05 -21.67
CA ALA A 199 -8.17 -4.21 -22.31
C ALA A 199 -6.81 -4.93 -22.40
N LEU A 200 -6.36 -5.56 -21.31
CA LEU A 200 -5.08 -6.25 -21.27
C LEU A 200 -5.05 -7.44 -22.25
N ARG A 201 -6.11 -8.25 -22.30
CA ARG A 201 -6.23 -9.36 -23.27
C ARG A 201 -6.14 -8.87 -24.71
N LYS A 202 -6.79 -7.76 -25.03
CA LYS A 202 -6.72 -7.15 -26.36
C LYS A 202 -5.34 -6.61 -26.71
N VAL A 203 -4.65 -6.01 -25.73
CA VAL A 203 -3.29 -5.44 -25.92
C VAL A 203 -2.22 -6.54 -26.04
N MET A 204 -2.44 -7.69 -25.39
CA MET A 204 -1.47 -8.79 -25.36
C MET A 204 -1.70 -9.84 -26.47
N GLY A 205 -2.93 -9.98 -26.96
CA GLY A 205 -3.30 -10.94 -28.03
C GLY A 205 -3.22 -10.35 -29.38
#